data_1528b46990a342e01a0de84f6db295ce
#
_entry.id   1528b46990a342e01a0de84f6db295ce
#
_cell.length_a   1.000
_cell.length_b   1.000
_cell.length_c   1.000
_cell.angle_alpha   90.00
_cell.angle_beta   90.00
_cell.angle_gamma   90.00
#
_symmetry.space_group_name_H-M   'P 1'
#
loop_
_entity.id
_entity.type
_entity.pdbx_description
1 polymer ?
#
loop_
_entity_poly.entity_id
_entity_poly.type
_entity_poly.pdbx_seq_one_letter_code
_entity_poly.pdbx_strand_id
1 'polypeptide(L)' 'MPQTRSDKFHGYVNHLAVLDSGKTVRILGGEGLKLFVKDLDGNLEECYHSNIRLIWDK' A
#
# COMPACT_ATOMS: atom_id res chain seq x y z
N MET A 1 15.33 10.83 14.55
CA MET A 1 15.11 10.86 13.12
C MET A 1 13.64 10.69 12.78
N PRO A 2 13.04 11.70 12.25
CA PRO A 2 11.63 11.57 11.95
C PRO A 2 11.37 10.51 10.88
N GLN A 3 10.28 9.83 11.03
CA GLN A 3 9.85 8.81 10.12
C GLN A 3 8.62 9.29 9.42
N THR A 4 8.54 9.05 8.14
CA THR A 4 7.28 9.28 7.46
C THR A 4 6.44 8.03 7.63
N ARG A 5 5.14 8.19 7.45
CA ARG A 5 4.25 7.04 7.60
C ARG A 5 4.53 5.98 6.55
N SER A 6 4.93 6.41 5.37
CA SER A 6 5.19 5.45 4.31
C SER A 6 6.37 4.56 4.63
N ASP A 7 7.25 4.97 5.53
CA ASP A 7 8.37 4.13 5.93
C ASP A 7 7.89 2.82 6.53
N LYS A 8 6.71 2.81 7.15
CA LYS A 8 6.13 1.59 7.67
C LYS A 8 5.99 0.54 6.60
N PHE A 9 5.76 0.97 5.38
CA PHE A 9 5.44 0.05 4.29
C PHE A 9 6.60 -0.14 3.33
N HIS A 10 7.76 0.42 3.63
CA HIS A 10 8.89 0.31 2.74
C HIS A 10 9.26 -1.14 2.46
N GLY A 11 9.21 -1.97 3.48
CA GLY A 11 9.53 -3.38 3.31
C GLY A 11 8.43 -4.18 2.65
N TYR A 12 7.32 -3.54 2.30
CA TYR A 12 6.17 -4.22 1.73
C TYR A 12 5.94 -3.88 0.26
N VAL A 13 6.89 -3.20 -0.36
CA VAL A 13 6.81 -2.93 -1.79
C VAL A 13 6.74 -4.27 -2.51
N ASN A 14 5.80 -4.37 -3.44
CA ASN A 14 5.51 -5.59 -4.21
C ASN A 14 4.74 -6.64 -3.44
N HIS A 15 4.40 -6.37 -2.18
CA HIS A 15 3.52 -7.27 -1.44
C HIS A 15 2.07 -6.97 -1.80
N LEU A 16 1.22 -7.98 -1.66
CA LEU A 16 -0.20 -7.77 -1.85
C LEU A 16 -0.82 -7.25 -0.57
N ALA A 17 -1.84 -6.44 -0.73
CA ALA A 17 -2.54 -5.86 0.40
C ALA A 17 -4.02 -5.83 0.09
N VAL A 18 -4.84 -5.80 1.14
CA VAL A 18 -6.28 -5.67 1.01
C VAL A 18 -6.68 -4.34 1.62
N LEU A 19 -7.41 -3.55 0.86
CA LEU A 19 -7.89 -2.26 1.34
C LEU A 19 -9.16 -2.45 2.16
N ASP A 20 -9.55 -1.38 2.86
CA ASP A 20 -10.78 -1.42 3.65
C ASP A 20 -11.99 -1.74 2.79
N SER A 21 -11.95 -1.37 1.54
CA SER A 21 -13.06 -1.65 0.62
C SER A 21 -13.12 -3.11 0.21
N GLY A 22 -12.10 -3.89 0.56
CA GLY A 22 -12.02 -5.29 0.17
C GLY A 22 -11.25 -5.52 -1.10
N LYS A 23 -10.74 -4.46 -1.71
CA LYS A 23 -10.00 -4.58 -2.96
C LYS A 23 -8.58 -5.06 -2.68
N THR A 24 -8.10 -6.01 -3.47
CA THR A 24 -6.73 -6.49 -3.38
C THR A 24 -5.86 -5.70 -4.34
N VAL A 25 -4.74 -5.21 -3.84
CA VAL A 25 -3.81 -4.41 -4.64
C VAL A 25 -2.38 -4.82 -4.31
N ARG A 26 -1.47 -4.40 -5.18
CA ARG A 26 -0.03 -4.59 -4.94
C ARG A 26 0.56 -3.24 -4.58
N ILE A 27 1.33 -3.19 -3.53
CA ILE A 27 1.96 -1.94 -3.09
C ILE A 27 3.16 -1.66 -3.96
N LEU A 28 3.17 -0.48 -4.59
CA LEU A 28 4.28 -0.07 -5.44
C LEU A 28 5.24 0.86 -4.74
N GLY A 29 4.74 1.62 -3.77
CA GLY A 29 5.57 2.56 -3.05
C GLY A 29 4.69 3.50 -2.28
N GLY A 30 5.29 4.55 -1.73
CA GLY A 30 4.51 5.50 -0.95
C GLY A 30 5.27 6.78 -0.73
N GLU A 31 4.54 7.79 -0.31
CA GLU A 31 5.11 9.10 -0.02
C GLU A 31 4.26 9.74 1.08
N GLY A 32 4.88 10.01 2.23
CA GLY A 32 4.14 10.56 3.36
C GLY A 32 3.10 9.57 3.85
N LEU A 33 1.86 9.98 3.84
CA LEU A 33 0.76 9.13 4.26
C LEU A 33 0.11 8.38 3.11
N LYS A 34 0.56 8.65 1.89
CA LYS A 34 -0.09 8.14 0.69
C LYS A 34 0.69 6.94 0.16
N LEU A 35 -0.04 5.95 -0.30
CA LEU A 35 0.56 4.78 -0.93
C LEU A 35 0.13 4.72 -2.38
N PHE A 36 1.04 4.26 -3.22
CA PHE A 36 0.76 4.06 -4.63
C PHE A 36 0.62 2.56 -4.83
N VAL A 37 -0.50 2.15 -5.38
CA VAL A 37 -0.83 0.74 -5.51
C VAL A 37 -1.34 0.45 -6.92
N LYS A 38 -1.33 -0.82 -7.28
CA LYS A 38 -1.85 -1.27 -8.57
C LYS A 38 -2.85 -2.38 -8.28
N ASP A 39 -4.03 -2.29 -8.87
CA ASP A 39 -5.00 -3.33 -8.64
C ASP A 39 -4.70 -4.54 -9.52
N LEU A 40 -5.53 -5.57 -9.41
CA LEU A 40 -5.28 -6.81 -10.13
C LEU A 40 -5.50 -6.68 -11.65
N ASP A 41 -6.22 -5.64 -12.05
CA ASP A 41 -6.43 -5.35 -13.47
C ASP A 41 -5.32 -4.52 -14.07
N GLY A 42 -4.38 -4.09 -13.24
CA GLY A 42 -3.26 -3.29 -13.71
C GLY A 42 -3.47 -1.79 -13.62
N ASN A 43 -4.54 -1.35 -12.98
CA ASN A 43 -4.82 0.08 -12.86
C ASN A 43 -4.08 0.65 -11.66
N LEU A 44 -3.45 1.81 -11.85
CA LEU A 44 -2.73 2.48 -10.79
C LEU A 44 -3.72 3.29 -9.95
N GLU A 45 -3.53 3.24 -8.65
CA GLU A 45 -4.39 3.95 -7.70
C GLU A 45 -3.55 4.51 -6.58
N GLU A 46 -4.15 5.42 -5.83
CA GLU A 46 -3.52 5.96 -4.63
C GLU A 46 -4.47 5.71 -3.47
N CYS A 47 -3.88 5.45 -2.32
CA CYS A 47 -4.69 5.32 -1.11
C CYS A 47 -3.82 5.77 0.06
N TYR A 48 -4.45 5.98 1.22
CA TYR A 48 -3.71 6.32 2.41
C TYR A 48 -3.34 5.04 3.15
N HIS A 49 -2.22 5.10 3.89
CA HIS A 49 -1.79 3.92 4.63
C HIS A 49 -2.88 3.42 5.59
N SER A 50 -3.73 4.32 6.07
CA SER A 50 -4.80 3.94 6.98
C SER A 50 -5.90 3.14 6.29
N ASN A 51 -5.91 3.10 4.96
CA ASN A 51 -6.89 2.32 4.22
C ASN A 51 -6.47 0.86 4.05
N ILE A 52 -5.27 0.52 4.47
CA ILE A 52 -4.79 -0.85 4.36
C ILE A 52 -5.37 -1.65 5.50
N ARG A 53 -6.09 -2.70 5.18
CA ARG A 53 -6.65 -3.59 6.19
C ARG A 53 -5.69 -4.72 6.52
N LEU A 54 -5.02 -5.24 5.51
CA LEU A 54 -4.19 -6.41 5.67
C LEU A 54 -3.10 -6.39 4.62
N ILE A 55 -1.89 -6.76 5.02
CA ILE A 55 -0.78 -6.91 4.08
C ILE A 55 -0.36 -8.37 4.13
N TRP A 56 -0.28 -8.99 2.98
CA TRP A 56 0.15 -10.37 2.89
C TRP A 56 1.66 -10.41 2.75
N ASP A 57 2.26 -11.25 3.53
CA ASP A 57 3.65 -11.61 3.34
C ASP A 57 3.72 -12.41 2.08
N LYS A 58 4.63 -12.10 1.23
CA LYS A 58 4.75 -12.75 -0.07
C LYS A 58 4.47 -14.22 -0.09
#